data_1ddc5b80f6cfab9f40fd595576cee2ed
#
_entry.id   1ddc5b80f6cfab9f40fd595576cee2ed
#
_cell.length_a   1.000
_cell.length_b   1.000
_cell.length_c   1.000
_cell.angle_alpha   90.00
_cell.angle_beta   90.00
_cell.angle_gamma   90.00
#
_symmetry.space_group_name_H-M   'P 1'
#
loop_
_entity.id
_entity.type
_entity.pdbx_description
1 polymer ?
#
loop_
_entity_poly.entity_id
_entity_poly.type
_entity_poly.pdbx_seq_one_letter_code
_entity_poly.pdbx_strand_id
1 'polypeptide(L)'
;KPGKNDFVFSFTPIYQDELLFKAMKAMKLSGIPPEDIYAYYKTDGLIPCGLNNEFISEKDKKEYLDYRDEYCNVINEPLTNTINTIQLTAYGNELLSSTFDNVQEKLIGSLNDFIHRHSSEPNGIYNYEMKSETDYLLFSAIKTIKTMKGIALLIEEQIPECIHSLGRSLFENYMYLNKINCDSRFFKMKLLPKVDKEHFQFVIKKDKTIDRNKVFHIETGVIYNISVIIADLKKSFSNLEDIVLYDSYYSNACQYIHVDVQSATNYFFTYDPYDELNPSLQAAIITASIAVLLYNALIHNRLVGSQFYQDGSYLIRQLTKDLLAAIEILNCDTEHTQPIFPTLLKRLQTLYGELSDCSFGEETGI
;
A
#
# COMPACT_ATOMS: atom_id res chain seq x y z
N LYS A 1 -20.89 -17.92 35.53
CA LYS A 1 -19.63 -17.21 35.38
C LYS A 1 -19.69 -16.58 34.00
N PRO A 2 -19.51 -15.27 33.85
CA PRO A 2 -19.36 -14.69 32.54
C PRO A 2 -18.15 -15.35 31.86
N GLY A 3 -18.27 -15.60 30.55
CA GLY A 3 -17.16 -16.13 29.77
C GLY A 3 -16.02 -15.10 29.67
N LYS A 4 -14.82 -15.55 29.39
CA LYS A 4 -13.63 -14.68 29.24
C LYS A 4 -13.84 -13.55 28.21
N ASN A 5 -14.82 -13.67 27.32
CA ASN A 5 -15.10 -12.77 26.21
C ASN A 5 -16.30 -11.84 26.44
N ASP A 6 -16.87 -11.80 27.66
CA ASP A 6 -18.11 -11.04 27.91
C ASP A 6 -17.87 -9.57 28.32
N PHE A 7 -16.63 -9.11 28.32
CA PHE A 7 -16.30 -7.73 28.62
C PHE A 7 -16.10 -6.92 27.34
N VAL A 8 -17.18 -6.37 26.81
CA VAL A 8 -17.13 -5.36 25.77
C VAL A 8 -16.97 -3.99 26.42
N PHE A 9 -15.80 -3.40 26.34
CA PHE A 9 -15.54 -2.05 26.82
C PHE A 9 -15.86 -1.04 25.71
N SER A 10 -16.81 -0.15 25.96
CA SER A 10 -17.07 0.96 25.05
C SER A 10 -16.20 2.17 25.41
N PHE A 11 -15.58 2.76 24.43
CA PHE A 11 -14.58 3.83 24.49
C PHE A 11 -15.08 5.21 24.93
N THR A 12 -15.93 5.34 25.95
CA THR A 12 -16.28 6.65 26.48
C THR A 12 -15.58 6.91 27.81
N PRO A 13 -14.67 7.90 27.90
CA PRO A 13 -13.75 8.11 29.02
C PRO A 13 -14.41 8.28 30.40
N ILE A 14 -15.65 8.68 30.46
CA ILE A 14 -16.31 9.11 31.71
C ILE A 14 -16.88 7.95 32.55
N TYR A 15 -17.12 6.79 31.93
CA TYR A 15 -17.68 5.61 32.63
C TYR A 15 -16.65 4.53 32.95
N GLN A 16 -15.40 4.73 32.51
CA GLN A 16 -14.38 3.71 32.51
C GLN A 16 -13.84 3.43 33.92
N ASP A 17 -13.67 4.46 34.74
CA ASP A 17 -13.07 4.30 36.08
C ASP A 17 -13.96 3.43 37.00
N GLU A 18 -15.28 3.60 37.00
CA GLU A 18 -16.18 2.80 37.83
C GLU A 18 -16.29 1.34 37.32
N LEU A 19 -16.40 1.16 36.00
CA LEU A 19 -16.48 -0.16 35.41
C LEU A 19 -15.17 -0.92 35.60
N LEU A 20 -14.03 -0.25 35.39
CA LEU A 20 -12.71 -0.79 35.59
C LEU A 20 -12.52 -1.22 37.06
N PHE A 21 -12.86 -0.34 38.01
CA PHE A 21 -12.81 -0.66 39.43
C PHE A 21 -13.66 -1.88 39.80
N LYS A 22 -14.92 -1.93 39.33
CA LYS A 22 -15.80 -3.07 39.56
C LYS A 22 -15.26 -4.36 38.95
N ALA A 23 -14.69 -4.28 37.75
CA ALA A 23 -14.12 -5.43 37.10
C ALA A 23 -12.84 -5.91 37.81
N MET A 24 -11.92 -5.01 38.16
CA MET A 24 -10.72 -5.36 38.95
C MET A 24 -11.10 -5.99 40.29
N LYS A 25 -12.06 -5.44 40.98
CA LYS A 25 -12.55 -6.00 42.24
C LYS A 25 -13.15 -7.41 42.04
N ALA A 26 -13.92 -7.62 41.01
CA ALA A 26 -14.49 -8.94 40.67
C ALA A 26 -13.39 -9.95 40.34
N MET A 27 -12.37 -9.54 39.60
CA MET A 27 -11.23 -10.38 39.24
C MET A 27 -10.40 -10.76 40.47
N LYS A 28 -10.11 -9.81 41.36
CA LYS A 28 -9.41 -10.10 42.61
C LYS A 28 -10.19 -11.07 43.48
N LEU A 29 -11.49 -10.85 43.65
CA LEU A 29 -12.36 -11.76 44.40
C LEU A 29 -12.47 -13.17 43.79
N SER A 30 -12.20 -13.28 42.48
CA SER A 30 -12.17 -14.54 41.78
C SER A 30 -10.77 -15.20 41.79
N GLY A 31 -9.78 -14.59 42.49
CA GLY A 31 -8.41 -15.13 42.59
C GLY A 31 -7.61 -15.06 41.28
N ILE A 32 -7.95 -14.13 40.39
CA ILE A 32 -7.22 -13.92 39.14
C ILE A 32 -5.92 -13.19 39.47
N PRO A 33 -4.76 -13.68 39.01
CA PRO A 33 -3.48 -13.04 39.27
C PRO A 33 -3.34 -11.69 38.55
N PRO A 34 -2.49 -10.77 39.04
CA PRO A 34 -2.30 -9.43 38.49
C PRO A 34 -1.96 -9.43 36.99
N GLU A 35 -1.13 -10.35 36.54
CA GLU A 35 -0.69 -10.49 35.16
C GLU A 35 -1.87 -10.79 34.23
N ASP A 36 -2.80 -11.62 34.68
CA ASP A 36 -4.00 -11.92 33.90
C ASP A 36 -4.97 -10.73 33.90
N ILE A 37 -5.07 -9.98 34.98
CA ILE A 37 -5.86 -8.74 35.02
C ILE A 37 -5.27 -7.72 34.05
N TYR A 38 -3.94 -7.57 34.03
CA TYR A 38 -3.26 -6.72 33.08
C TYR A 38 -3.60 -7.10 31.62
N ALA A 39 -3.55 -8.38 31.28
CA ALA A 39 -3.89 -8.86 29.93
C ALA A 39 -5.32 -8.50 29.51
N TYR A 40 -6.27 -8.38 30.43
CA TYR A 40 -7.64 -7.92 30.12
C TYR A 40 -7.73 -6.44 29.84
N TYR A 41 -6.86 -5.62 30.43
CA TYR A 41 -6.86 -4.17 30.30
C TYR A 41 -5.80 -3.65 29.35
N LYS A 42 -5.02 -4.54 28.76
CA LYS A 42 -4.03 -4.21 27.75
C LYS A 42 -4.60 -3.36 26.61
N THR A 43 -5.85 -3.63 26.23
CA THR A 43 -6.54 -2.93 25.16
C THR A 43 -7.11 -1.57 25.55
N ASP A 44 -7.42 -1.35 26.83
CA ASP A 44 -8.12 -0.14 27.25
C ASP A 44 -7.21 0.92 27.82
N GLY A 45 -5.98 0.56 28.15
CA GLY A 45 -4.91 1.48 28.52
C GLY A 45 -5.22 2.45 29.66
N LEU A 46 -6.24 2.17 30.46
CA LEU A 46 -6.74 3.11 31.46
C LEU A 46 -6.39 2.68 32.86
N ILE A 47 -5.45 3.41 33.42
CA ILE A 47 -5.34 3.49 34.89
C ILE A 47 -6.38 4.52 35.34
N PRO A 48 -7.32 4.17 36.22
CA PRO A 48 -8.29 5.13 36.72
C PRO A 48 -7.60 6.31 37.39
N CYS A 49 -7.68 7.48 36.79
CA CYS A 49 -7.02 8.69 37.29
C CYS A 49 -7.89 9.53 38.23
N GLY A 50 -9.14 9.18 38.39
CA GLY A 50 -10.06 10.04 39.17
C GLY A 50 -11.16 9.27 39.86
N LEU A 51 -11.01 8.98 41.12
CA LEU A 51 -12.08 8.44 41.99
C LEU A 51 -13.00 9.52 42.55
N ASN A 52 -13.21 10.59 41.82
CA ASN A 52 -14.16 11.64 42.21
C ASN A 52 -15.63 11.30 41.86
N ASN A 53 -15.95 10.02 41.80
CA ASN A 53 -17.29 9.59 41.48
C ASN A 53 -18.12 9.51 42.76
N GLU A 54 -19.19 10.30 42.84
CA GLU A 54 -20.13 10.34 43.96
C GLU A 54 -20.82 9.01 44.26
N PHE A 55 -20.77 8.06 43.33
CA PHE A 55 -21.41 6.74 43.46
C PHE A 55 -20.52 5.67 44.09
N ILE A 56 -19.26 5.98 44.41
CA ILE A 56 -18.31 5.03 45.04
C ILE A 56 -18.21 5.38 46.52
N SER A 57 -18.46 4.41 47.42
CA SER A 57 -18.30 4.63 48.84
C SER A 57 -16.85 4.90 49.24
N GLU A 58 -16.63 5.67 50.32
CA GLU A 58 -15.28 5.95 50.82
C GLU A 58 -14.51 4.67 51.20
N LYS A 59 -15.24 3.63 51.62
CA LYS A 59 -14.63 2.31 51.87
C LYS A 59 -14.12 1.67 50.58
N ASP A 60 -14.92 1.74 49.51
CA ASP A 60 -14.54 1.16 48.21
C ASP A 60 -13.38 1.97 47.55
N LYS A 61 -13.41 3.30 47.74
CA LYS A 61 -12.28 4.15 47.29
C LYS A 61 -10.98 3.78 47.96
N LYS A 62 -10.99 3.58 49.29
CA LYS A 62 -9.81 3.17 50.01
C LYS A 62 -9.34 1.80 49.58
N GLU A 63 -10.24 0.83 49.50
CA GLU A 63 -9.91 -0.53 49.03
C GLU A 63 -9.35 -0.51 47.61
N TYR A 64 -9.85 0.36 46.74
CA TYR A 64 -9.31 0.55 45.39
C TYR A 64 -7.94 1.19 45.41
N LEU A 65 -7.68 2.22 46.23
CA LEU A 65 -6.36 2.87 46.29
C LEU A 65 -5.28 1.90 46.83
N ASP A 66 -5.63 1.14 47.88
CA ASP A 66 -4.74 0.10 48.41
C ASP A 66 -4.40 -0.94 47.31
N TYR A 67 -5.41 -1.32 46.54
CA TYR A 67 -5.29 -2.27 45.45
C TYR A 67 -4.51 -1.70 44.25
N ARG A 68 -4.77 -0.45 43.90
CA ARG A 68 -4.02 0.28 42.88
C ARG A 68 -2.53 0.34 43.22
N ASP A 69 -2.19 0.71 44.45
CA ASP A 69 -0.81 0.86 44.87
C ASP A 69 -0.06 -0.50 44.87
N GLU A 70 -0.75 -1.59 45.21
CA GLU A 70 -0.23 -2.94 45.07
C GLU A 70 0.08 -3.29 43.60
N TYR A 71 -0.81 -2.90 42.68
CA TYR A 71 -0.69 -3.18 41.26
C TYR A 71 0.19 -2.20 40.51
N CYS A 72 0.20 -0.92 40.87
CA CYS A 72 0.99 0.10 40.19
C CYS A 72 2.47 -0.22 40.13
N ASN A 73 2.98 -0.87 41.16
CA ASN A 73 4.41 -1.29 41.21
C ASN A 73 4.72 -2.45 40.25
N VAL A 74 3.70 -3.27 39.91
CA VAL A 74 3.87 -4.47 39.07
C VAL A 74 3.56 -4.20 37.59
N ILE A 75 2.61 -3.31 37.31
CA ILE A 75 2.05 -3.15 35.98
C ILE A 75 2.23 -1.75 35.37
N ASN A 76 2.73 -0.76 36.15
CA ASN A 76 2.80 0.63 35.64
C ASN A 76 3.64 0.78 34.39
N GLU A 77 4.85 0.26 34.36
CA GLU A 77 5.73 0.38 33.22
C GLU A 77 5.23 -0.45 32.02
N PRO A 78 4.92 -1.74 32.18
CA PRO A 78 4.33 -2.53 31.11
C PRO A 78 3.00 -1.96 30.59
N LEU A 79 2.12 -1.46 31.49
CA LEU A 79 0.84 -0.88 31.11
C LEU A 79 1.03 0.41 30.32
N THR A 80 1.90 1.32 30.76
CA THR A 80 2.19 2.55 30.03
C THR A 80 2.75 2.26 28.63
N ASN A 81 3.67 1.31 28.54
CA ASN A 81 4.21 0.90 27.24
C ASN A 81 3.14 0.33 26.33
N THR A 82 2.24 -0.50 26.86
CA THR A 82 1.11 -1.05 26.09
C THR A 82 0.15 0.03 25.61
N ILE A 83 -0.19 1.00 26.46
CA ILE A 83 -1.05 2.13 26.07
C ILE A 83 -0.40 2.91 24.93
N ASN A 84 0.88 3.23 25.07
CA ASN A 84 1.60 3.95 24.02
C ASN A 84 1.63 3.16 22.71
N THR A 85 1.83 1.85 22.76
CA THR A 85 1.80 0.98 21.59
C THR A 85 0.43 1.01 20.93
N ILE A 86 -0.66 0.82 21.67
CA ILE A 86 -2.02 0.86 21.13
C ILE A 86 -2.35 2.20 20.49
N GLN A 87 -1.98 3.31 21.14
CA GLN A 87 -2.21 4.64 20.61
C GLN A 87 -1.40 4.89 19.33
N LEU A 88 -0.15 4.47 19.29
CA LEU A 88 0.69 4.57 18.11
C LEU A 88 0.16 3.70 16.97
N THR A 89 -0.29 2.48 17.26
CA THR A 89 -0.88 1.58 16.26
C THR A 89 -2.19 2.14 15.70
N ALA A 90 -3.06 2.65 16.55
CA ALA A 90 -4.32 3.28 16.11
C ALA A 90 -4.05 4.52 15.25
N TYR A 91 -3.16 5.41 15.67
CA TYR A 91 -2.72 6.57 14.89
C TYR A 91 -2.07 6.15 13.57
N GLY A 92 -1.20 5.15 13.60
CA GLY A 92 -0.56 4.60 12.41
C GLY A 92 -1.59 4.09 11.40
N ASN A 93 -2.55 3.27 11.83
CA ASN A 93 -3.61 2.75 10.97
C ASN A 93 -4.49 3.87 10.38
N GLU A 94 -4.85 4.89 11.16
CA GLU A 94 -5.59 6.06 10.68
C GLU A 94 -4.79 6.84 9.62
N LEU A 95 -3.50 7.07 9.86
CA LEU A 95 -2.65 7.75 8.90
C LEU A 95 -2.48 6.93 7.62
N LEU A 96 -2.26 5.62 7.70
CA LEU A 96 -2.14 4.75 6.52
C LEU A 96 -3.43 4.77 5.70
N SER A 97 -4.60 4.65 6.34
CA SER A 97 -5.90 4.68 5.69
C SER A 97 -6.14 6.02 5.00
N SER A 98 -6.00 7.13 5.72
CA SER A 98 -6.23 8.46 5.17
C SER A 98 -5.24 8.82 4.05
N THR A 99 -3.99 8.36 4.16
CA THR A 99 -2.99 8.53 3.09
C THR A 99 -3.39 7.75 1.86
N PHE A 100 -3.80 6.47 2.00
CA PHE A 100 -4.23 5.67 0.86
C PHE A 100 -5.44 6.30 0.15
N ASP A 101 -6.46 6.71 0.89
CA ASP A 101 -7.67 7.33 0.34
C ASP A 101 -7.35 8.62 -0.43
N ASN A 102 -6.52 9.49 0.14
CA ASN A 102 -6.08 10.71 -0.50
C ASN A 102 -5.27 10.46 -1.80
N VAL A 103 -4.34 9.49 -1.75
CA VAL A 103 -3.57 9.10 -2.94
C VAL A 103 -4.48 8.51 -4.00
N GLN A 104 -5.38 7.60 -3.62
CA GLN A 104 -6.32 6.97 -4.54
C GLN A 104 -7.21 8.00 -5.23
N GLU A 105 -7.86 8.89 -4.48
CA GLU A 105 -8.78 9.90 -5.03
C GLU A 105 -8.07 10.81 -6.02
N LYS A 106 -6.96 11.42 -5.61
CA LYS A 106 -6.23 12.38 -6.45
C LYS A 106 -5.59 11.74 -7.67
N LEU A 107 -4.99 10.55 -7.50
CA LEU A 107 -4.37 9.83 -8.60
C LEU A 107 -5.42 9.39 -9.63
N ILE A 108 -6.56 8.85 -9.19
CA ILE A 108 -7.66 8.46 -10.08
C ILE A 108 -8.22 9.69 -10.82
N GLY A 109 -8.39 10.82 -10.13
CA GLY A 109 -8.83 12.07 -10.74
C GLY A 109 -7.91 12.48 -11.89
N SER A 110 -6.61 12.55 -11.63
CA SER A 110 -5.63 12.94 -12.66
C SER A 110 -5.50 11.93 -13.80
N LEU A 111 -5.59 10.63 -13.51
CA LEU A 111 -5.58 9.60 -14.56
C LEU A 111 -6.83 9.65 -15.43
N ASN A 112 -8.01 9.99 -14.89
CA ASN A 112 -9.21 10.23 -15.67
C ASN A 112 -9.04 11.45 -16.58
N ASP A 113 -8.46 12.55 -16.09
CA ASP A 113 -8.17 13.71 -16.92
C ASP A 113 -7.18 13.37 -18.04
N PHE A 114 -6.18 12.53 -17.76
CA PHE A 114 -5.27 12.01 -18.78
C PHE A 114 -6.04 11.25 -19.88
N ILE A 115 -6.94 10.35 -19.48
CA ILE A 115 -7.75 9.58 -20.41
C ILE A 115 -8.63 10.50 -21.28
N HIS A 116 -9.28 11.48 -20.67
CA HIS A 116 -10.13 12.45 -21.41
C HIS A 116 -9.34 13.27 -22.44
N ARG A 117 -8.13 13.67 -22.10
CA ARG A 117 -7.28 14.48 -22.99
C ARG A 117 -6.66 13.69 -24.14
N HIS A 118 -6.41 12.38 -23.96
CA HIS A 118 -5.67 11.56 -24.92
C HIS A 118 -6.51 10.50 -25.63
N SER A 119 -7.74 10.27 -25.18
CA SER A 119 -8.66 9.36 -25.88
C SER A 119 -9.30 10.05 -27.08
N SER A 120 -9.30 9.36 -28.21
CA SER A 120 -10.04 9.77 -29.41
C SER A 120 -11.53 9.43 -29.34
N GLU A 121 -11.97 8.65 -28.35
CA GLU A 121 -13.33 8.16 -28.22
C GLU A 121 -14.16 9.06 -27.29
N PRO A 122 -15.13 9.83 -27.82
CA PRO A 122 -15.89 10.79 -27.03
C PRO A 122 -16.86 10.16 -26.01
N ASN A 123 -17.21 8.88 -26.17
CA ASN A 123 -18.23 8.20 -25.36
C ASN A 123 -17.69 7.04 -24.50
N GLY A 124 -16.39 7.00 -24.30
CA GLY A 124 -15.74 5.95 -23.51
C GLY A 124 -15.00 4.92 -24.35
N ILE A 125 -14.11 4.18 -23.70
CA ILE A 125 -13.17 3.27 -24.36
C ILE A 125 -13.81 1.88 -24.47
N TYR A 126 -14.87 1.77 -25.25
CA TYR A 126 -15.47 0.49 -25.63
C TYR A 126 -14.84 0.00 -26.94
N ASN A 127 -14.37 -1.25 -26.95
CA ASN A 127 -13.72 -1.89 -28.11
C ASN A 127 -12.43 -1.20 -28.58
N TYR A 128 -11.65 -0.68 -27.62
CA TYR A 128 -10.41 0.00 -27.91
C TYR A 128 -9.34 -0.99 -28.39
N GLU A 129 -8.84 -0.78 -29.59
CA GLU A 129 -7.73 -1.54 -30.15
C GLU A 129 -6.41 -0.82 -29.88
N MET A 130 -5.44 -1.54 -29.35
CA MET A 130 -4.11 -0.98 -29.10
C MET A 130 -3.32 -0.93 -30.42
N LYS A 131 -3.18 0.28 -31.00
CA LYS A 131 -2.50 0.52 -32.28
C LYS A 131 -1.25 1.41 -32.14
N SER A 132 -1.15 2.14 -31.05
CA SER A 132 -0.11 3.13 -30.81
C SER A 132 0.45 3.07 -29.41
N GLU A 133 1.57 3.75 -29.18
CA GLU A 133 2.14 3.94 -27.85
C GLU A 133 1.20 4.73 -26.96
N THR A 134 0.46 5.71 -27.51
CA THR A 134 -0.57 6.44 -26.75
C THR A 134 -1.63 5.50 -26.18
N ASP A 135 -2.04 4.48 -26.95
CA ASP A 135 -3.00 3.48 -26.49
C ASP A 135 -2.45 2.66 -25.33
N TYR A 136 -1.13 2.41 -25.32
CA TYR A 136 -0.49 1.76 -24.19
C TYR A 136 -0.48 2.66 -22.94
N LEU A 137 -0.27 3.96 -23.08
CA LEU A 137 -0.37 4.90 -21.96
C LEU A 137 -1.81 4.93 -21.42
N LEU A 138 -2.82 4.97 -22.29
CA LEU A 138 -4.24 4.89 -21.89
C LEU A 138 -4.55 3.58 -21.17
N PHE A 139 -4.09 2.45 -21.71
CA PHE A 139 -4.20 1.15 -21.04
C PHE A 139 -3.57 1.17 -19.65
N SER A 140 -2.37 1.75 -19.50
CA SER A 140 -1.67 1.86 -18.22
C SER A 140 -2.45 2.70 -17.21
N ALA A 141 -3.03 3.82 -17.66
CA ALA A 141 -3.87 4.67 -16.83
C ALA A 141 -5.12 3.93 -16.35
N ILE A 142 -5.87 3.29 -17.26
CA ILE A 142 -7.08 2.53 -16.93
C ILE A 142 -6.77 1.37 -15.99
N LYS A 143 -5.69 0.63 -16.26
CA LYS A 143 -5.26 -0.47 -15.41
C LYS A 143 -4.97 0.02 -14.00
N THR A 144 -4.26 1.15 -13.86
CA THR A 144 -3.95 1.75 -12.55
C THR A 144 -5.22 2.15 -11.81
N ILE A 145 -6.16 2.83 -12.46
CA ILE A 145 -7.45 3.20 -11.85
C ILE A 145 -8.19 1.96 -11.33
N LYS A 146 -8.33 0.92 -12.17
CA LYS A 146 -9.04 -0.31 -11.78
C LYS A 146 -8.34 -1.03 -10.64
N THR A 147 -7.02 -1.06 -10.66
CA THR A 147 -6.22 -1.67 -9.59
C THR A 147 -6.41 -0.92 -8.28
N MET A 148 -6.29 0.41 -8.27
CA MET A 148 -6.47 1.21 -7.05
C MET A 148 -7.87 1.05 -6.47
N LYS A 149 -8.92 1.01 -7.30
CA LYS A 149 -10.30 0.73 -6.86
C LYS A 149 -10.45 -0.68 -6.28
N GLY A 150 -9.78 -1.67 -6.88
CA GLY A 150 -9.79 -3.04 -6.36
C GLY A 150 -9.11 -3.16 -5.00
N ILE A 151 -8.01 -2.41 -4.79
CA ILE A 151 -7.29 -2.40 -3.51
C ILE A 151 -8.17 -1.85 -2.38
N ALA A 152 -8.95 -0.79 -2.62
CA ALA A 152 -9.86 -0.26 -1.61
C ALA A 152 -10.82 -1.34 -1.08
N LEU A 153 -11.40 -2.15 -1.98
CA LEU A 153 -12.27 -3.27 -1.58
C LEU A 153 -11.50 -4.36 -0.80
N LEU A 154 -10.25 -4.64 -1.20
CA LEU A 154 -9.43 -5.65 -0.53
C LEU A 154 -8.95 -5.20 0.86
N ILE A 155 -8.83 -3.89 1.10
CA ILE A 155 -8.56 -3.34 2.44
C ILE A 155 -9.75 -3.61 3.36
N GLU A 156 -10.98 -3.35 2.89
CA GLU A 156 -12.22 -3.59 3.64
C GLU A 156 -12.35 -5.08 4.02
N GLU A 157 -11.99 -5.98 3.11
CA GLU A 157 -12.05 -7.43 3.30
C GLU A 157 -10.79 -8.02 4.00
N GLN A 158 -9.79 -7.19 4.30
CA GLN A 158 -8.53 -7.57 4.95
C GLN A 158 -7.78 -8.71 4.22
N ILE A 159 -7.55 -8.55 2.91
CA ILE A 159 -6.88 -9.54 2.05
C ILE A 159 -5.56 -8.97 1.48
N PRO A 160 -4.49 -8.86 2.31
CA PRO A 160 -3.22 -8.24 1.90
C PRO A 160 -2.53 -9.01 0.76
N GLU A 161 -2.68 -10.33 0.67
CA GLU A 161 -2.06 -11.16 -0.35
C GLU A 161 -2.54 -10.80 -1.75
N CYS A 162 -3.84 -10.51 -1.88
CA CYS A 162 -4.40 -10.06 -3.15
C CYS A 162 -3.92 -8.64 -3.50
N ILE A 163 -3.73 -7.78 -2.50
CA ILE A 163 -3.19 -6.43 -2.71
C ILE A 163 -1.76 -6.53 -3.25
N HIS A 164 -0.89 -7.38 -2.67
CA HIS A 164 0.46 -7.62 -3.18
C HIS A 164 0.47 -8.15 -4.62
N SER A 165 -0.47 -9.04 -4.96
CA SER A 165 -0.62 -9.56 -6.32
C SER A 165 -0.97 -8.45 -7.33
N LEU A 166 -1.85 -7.54 -6.94
CA LEU A 166 -2.21 -6.36 -7.74
C LEU A 166 -1.04 -5.39 -7.85
N GLY A 167 -0.34 -5.13 -6.76
CA GLY A 167 0.84 -4.27 -6.71
C GLY A 167 1.97 -4.79 -7.61
N ARG A 168 2.21 -6.11 -7.62
CA ARG A 168 3.14 -6.73 -8.58
C ARG A 168 2.77 -6.41 -10.02
N SER A 169 1.49 -6.50 -10.36
CA SER A 169 1.01 -6.20 -11.70
C SER A 169 1.19 -4.72 -12.09
N LEU A 170 1.09 -3.79 -11.14
CA LEU A 170 1.43 -2.38 -11.34
C LEU A 170 2.94 -2.18 -11.50
N PHE A 171 3.75 -2.87 -10.72
CA PHE A 171 5.20 -2.78 -10.83
C PHE A 171 5.70 -3.28 -12.20
N GLU A 172 5.14 -4.38 -12.72
CA GLU A 172 5.41 -4.80 -14.11
C GLU A 172 5.09 -3.69 -15.11
N ASN A 173 3.92 -3.04 -14.96
CA ASN A 173 3.52 -1.95 -15.84
C ASN A 173 4.48 -0.75 -15.73
N TYR A 174 4.95 -0.43 -14.52
CA TYR A 174 5.98 0.58 -14.27
C TYR A 174 7.28 0.24 -15.03
N MET A 175 7.74 -1.02 -14.98
CA MET A 175 8.91 -1.47 -15.72
C MET A 175 8.76 -1.32 -17.24
N TYR A 176 7.57 -1.68 -17.76
CA TYR A 176 7.28 -1.52 -19.19
C TYR A 176 7.28 -0.06 -19.63
N LEU A 177 6.68 0.85 -18.85
CA LEU A 177 6.69 2.28 -19.15
C LEU A 177 8.10 2.86 -19.14
N ASN A 178 8.91 2.53 -18.13
CA ASN A 178 10.32 2.95 -18.11
C ASN A 178 11.06 2.45 -19.36
N LYS A 179 10.84 1.19 -19.77
CA LYS A 179 11.47 0.65 -20.97
C LYS A 179 11.01 1.38 -22.23
N ILE A 180 9.74 1.72 -22.36
CA ILE A 180 9.18 2.49 -23.48
C ILE A 180 9.79 3.90 -23.50
N ASN A 181 9.93 4.55 -22.34
CA ASN A 181 10.54 5.87 -22.23
C ASN A 181 12.02 5.88 -22.65
N CYS A 182 12.77 4.83 -22.32
CA CYS A 182 14.19 4.68 -22.68
C CYS A 182 14.40 4.21 -24.12
N ASP A 183 13.51 3.39 -24.69
CA ASP A 183 13.63 2.81 -26.02
C ASP A 183 12.32 2.91 -26.79
N SER A 184 12.22 3.92 -27.63
CA SER A 184 11.01 4.21 -28.42
C SER A 184 10.59 3.07 -29.38
N ARG A 185 11.51 2.14 -29.70
CA ARG A 185 11.21 1.00 -30.58
C ARG A 185 10.62 -0.18 -29.81
N PHE A 186 10.76 -0.18 -28.47
CA PHE A 186 10.34 -1.32 -27.65
C PHE A 186 8.84 -1.62 -27.83
N PHE A 187 7.99 -0.60 -27.81
CA PHE A 187 6.56 -0.77 -28.04
C PHE A 187 6.29 -1.45 -29.40
N LYS A 188 6.86 -0.89 -30.48
CA LYS A 188 6.64 -1.39 -31.85
C LYS A 188 7.19 -2.80 -32.06
N MET A 189 8.31 -3.15 -31.41
CA MET A 189 8.97 -4.45 -31.64
C MET A 189 8.47 -5.57 -30.71
N LYS A 190 7.98 -5.23 -29.53
CA LYS A 190 7.70 -6.23 -28.49
C LYS A 190 6.24 -6.27 -28.04
N LEU A 191 5.54 -5.15 -28.07
CA LEU A 191 4.18 -5.05 -27.53
C LEU A 191 3.13 -5.01 -28.66
N LEU A 192 3.26 -4.12 -29.61
CA LEU A 192 2.34 -3.98 -30.72
C LEU A 192 2.10 -5.31 -31.47
N PRO A 193 3.12 -6.11 -31.82
CA PRO A 193 2.91 -7.36 -32.53
C PRO A 193 2.10 -8.44 -31.78
N LYS A 194 1.89 -8.26 -30.48
CA LYS A 194 1.04 -9.16 -29.67
C LYS A 194 -0.45 -8.91 -29.86
N VAL A 195 -0.82 -7.71 -30.26
CA VAL A 195 -2.21 -7.22 -30.29
C VAL A 195 -2.66 -6.86 -31.70
N ASP A 196 -1.76 -6.47 -32.58
CA ASP A 196 -2.02 -6.15 -34.00
C ASP A 196 -2.24 -7.44 -34.81
N LYS A 197 -3.47 -7.88 -34.90
CA LYS A 197 -3.85 -9.12 -35.59
C LYS A 197 -3.98 -8.92 -37.13
N GLU A 198 -4.00 -7.68 -37.61
CA GLU A 198 -4.06 -7.39 -39.04
C GLU A 198 -2.71 -7.68 -39.71
N HIS A 199 -1.60 -7.37 -39.03
CA HIS A 199 -0.26 -7.50 -39.57
C HIS A 199 0.55 -8.68 -39.00
N PHE A 200 0.18 -9.21 -37.84
CA PHE A 200 0.94 -10.24 -37.16
C PHE A 200 0.07 -11.42 -36.71
N GLN A 201 0.64 -12.61 -36.83
CA GLN A 201 0.06 -13.84 -36.32
C GLN A 201 1.06 -14.62 -35.49
N PHE A 202 0.61 -15.24 -34.40
CA PHE A 202 1.46 -16.09 -33.58
C PHE A 202 1.96 -17.31 -34.36
N VAL A 203 3.21 -17.68 -34.16
CA VAL A 203 3.80 -18.87 -34.76
C VAL A 203 3.19 -20.11 -34.13
N ILE A 204 2.76 -21.04 -34.99
CA ILE A 204 2.29 -22.36 -34.54
C ILE A 204 3.50 -23.32 -34.56
N LYS A 205 3.75 -23.97 -33.42
CA LYS A 205 4.81 -24.98 -33.27
C LYS A 205 4.44 -26.29 -34.01
N LYS A 206 5.42 -27.18 -34.14
CA LYS A 206 5.23 -28.51 -34.79
C LYS A 206 4.16 -29.37 -34.07
N ASP A 207 4.01 -29.21 -32.77
CA ASP A 207 3.00 -29.90 -31.93
C ASP A 207 1.62 -29.24 -31.98
N LYS A 208 1.40 -28.27 -32.90
CA LYS A 208 0.18 -27.46 -33.09
C LYS A 208 -0.11 -26.51 -31.93
N THR A 209 0.77 -26.34 -30.97
CA THR A 209 0.62 -25.30 -29.93
C THR A 209 1.09 -23.93 -30.45
N ILE A 210 0.55 -22.86 -29.83
CA ILE A 210 0.91 -21.49 -30.17
C ILE A 210 2.22 -21.13 -29.45
N ASP A 211 3.21 -20.64 -30.19
CA ASP A 211 4.41 -20.02 -29.62
C ASP A 211 4.12 -18.56 -29.27
N ARG A 212 3.77 -18.31 -28.01
CA ARG A 212 3.47 -16.95 -27.53
C ARG A 212 4.66 -16.00 -27.53
N ASN A 213 5.87 -16.49 -27.79
CA ASN A 213 7.10 -15.71 -27.84
C ASN A 213 7.47 -15.26 -29.25
N LYS A 214 6.76 -15.76 -30.27
CA LYS A 214 7.07 -15.48 -31.66
C LYS A 214 5.82 -15.14 -32.46
N VAL A 215 5.93 -14.13 -33.31
CA VAL A 215 4.94 -13.78 -34.32
C VAL A 215 5.59 -13.74 -35.68
N PHE A 216 4.83 -13.97 -36.74
CA PHE A 216 5.27 -13.66 -38.10
C PHE A 216 4.41 -12.52 -38.67
N HIS A 217 5.04 -11.69 -39.47
CA HIS A 217 4.35 -10.64 -40.22
C HIS A 217 3.64 -11.28 -41.40
N ILE A 218 2.34 -11.07 -41.52
CA ILE A 218 1.48 -11.77 -42.49
C ILE A 218 1.94 -11.55 -43.94
N GLU A 219 2.27 -10.32 -44.28
CA GLU A 219 2.67 -9.98 -45.66
C GLU A 219 4.10 -10.40 -46.01
N THR A 220 5.04 -10.25 -45.06
CA THR A 220 6.45 -10.47 -45.33
C THR A 220 6.95 -11.87 -44.94
N GLY A 221 6.20 -12.60 -44.15
CA GLY A 221 6.60 -13.89 -43.58
C GLY A 221 7.75 -13.82 -42.57
N VAL A 222 8.25 -12.63 -42.23
CA VAL A 222 9.36 -12.47 -41.28
C VAL A 222 8.92 -12.82 -39.89
N ILE A 223 9.72 -13.65 -39.20
CA ILE A 223 9.44 -14.05 -37.81
C ILE A 223 10.14 -13.11 -36.83
N TYR A 224 9.37 -12.57 -35.87
CA TYR A 224 9.87 -11.70 -34.80
C TYR A 224 9.78 -12.44 -33.47
N ASN A 225 10.85 -12.31 -32.66
CA ASN A 225 10.83 -12.71 -31.25
C ASN A 225 10.26 -11.56 -30.42
N ILE A 226 9.09 -11.77 -29.84
CA ILE A 226 8.35 -10.80 -29.00
C ILE A 226 8.44 -11.11 -27.51
N SER A 227 9.22 -12.12 -27.12
CA SER A 227 9.44 -12.40 -25.71
C SER A 227 10.07 -11.21 -25.02
N VAL A 228 9.62 -10.98 -23.79
CA VAL A 228 10.18 -9.99 -22.87
C VAL A 228 10.60 -10.74 -21.62
N ILE A 229 11.89 -10.66 -21.31
CA ILE A 229 12.41 -11.17 -20.05
C ILE A 229 12.28 -10.05 -19.04
N ILE A 230 11.41 -10.23 -18.05
CA ILE A 230 11.10 -9.20 -17.06
C ILE A 230 12.36 -8.72 -16.33
N ALA A 231 13.27 -9.64 -15.98
CA ALA A 231 14.55 -9.29 -15.36
C ALA A 231 15.42 -8.35 -16.21
N ASP A 232 15.27 -8.36 -17.54
CA ASP A 232 16.01 -7.45 -18.42
C ASP A 232 15.42 -6.04 -18.43
N LEU A 233 14.15 -5.89 -18.07
CA LEU A 233 13.49 -4.58 -17.99
C LEU A 233 14.09 -3.73 -16.86
N LYS A 234 14.58 -4.33 -15.77
CA LYS A 234 15.24 -3.59 -14.69
C LYS A 234 16.46 -2.79 -15.15
N LYS A 235 17.08 -3.17 -16.30
CA LYS A 235 18.18 -2.42 -16.90
C LYS A 235 17.79 -1.06 -17.46
N SER A 236 16.50 -0.79 -17.59
CA SER A 236 15.95 0.51 -18.02
C SER A 236 15.70 1.48 -16.89
N PHE A 237 15.83 1.04 -15.65
CA PHE A 237 15.74 1.94 -14.50
C PHE A 237 16.97 2.84 -14.41
N SER A 238 16.74 4.13 -14.21
CA SER A 238 17.80 5.13 -13.96
C SER A 238 18.21 5.16 -12.48
N ASN A 239 17.31 4.80 -11.59
CA ASN A 239 17.53 4.85 -10.15
C ASN A 239 17.88 3.47 -9.60
N LEU A 240 18.89 3.41 -8.73
CA LEU A 240 19.32 2.16 -8.09
C LEU A 240 18.21 1.58 -7.20
N GLU A 241 17.46 2.44 -6.54
CA GLU A 241 16.34 2.07 -5.68
C GLU A 241 15.26 1.28 -6.42
N ASP A 242 15.00 1.60 -7.71
CA ASP A 242 14.04 0.84 -8.54
C ASP A 242 14.54 -0.58 -8.82
N ILE A 243 15.85 -0.78 -8.94
CA ILE A 243 16.46 -2.10 -9.09
C ILE A 243 16.32 -2.90 -7.79
N VAL A 244 16.55 -2.25 -6.65
CA VAL A 244 16.40 -2.89 -5.33
C VAL A 244 14.92 -3.21 -5.07
N LEU A 245 13.97 -2.35 -5.47
CA LEU A 245 12.53 -2.63 -5.39
C LEU A 245 12.13 -3.84 -6.23
N TYR A 246 12.75 -4.04 -7.40
CA TYR A 246 12.53 -5.27 -8.17
C TYR A 246 12.96 -6.51 -7.37
N ASP A 247 14.11 -6.48 -6.75
CA ASP A 247 14.65 -7.64 -6.04
C ASP A 247 13.93 -7.86 -4.69
N SER A 248 13.54 -6.80 -3.97
CA SER A 248 12.92 -6.88 -2.64
C SER A 248 11.39 -6.99 -2.68
N TYR A 249 10.70 -6.29 -3.58
CA TYR A 249 9.25 -6.29 -3.65
C TYR A 249 8.72 -7.20 -4.74
N TYR A 250 9.09 -6.95 -6.00
CA TYR A 250 8.51 -7.67 -7.12
C TYR A 250 8.76 -9.18 -7.04
N SER A 251 9.98 -9.59 -6.68
CA SER A 251 10.32 -11.01 -6.53
C SER A 251 9.52 -11.68 -5.41
N ASN A 252 9.35 -11.00 -4.28
CA ASN A 252 8.54 -11.50 -3.17
C ASN A 252 7.04 -11.53 -3.52
N ALA A 253 6.54 -10.49 -4.18
CA ALA A 253 5.13 -10.44 -4.59
C ALA A 253 4.76 -11.52 -5.63
N CYS A 254 5.74 -12.13 -6.32
CA CYS A 254 5.51 -13.29 -7.18
C CYS A 254 5.00 -14.51 -6.39
N GLN A 255 5.37 -14.66 -5.12
CA GLN A 255 4.95 -15.78 -4.27
C GLN A 255 3.44 -15.80 -4.05
N TYR A 256 2.79 -14.64 -4.02
CA TYR A 256 1.33 -14.53 -3.85
C TYR A 256 0.53 -14.89 -5.09
N ILE A 257 1.16 -14.98 -6.26
CA ILE A 257 0.49 -15.35 -7.53
C ILE A 257 0.66 -16.84 -7.83
N HIS A 258 1.78 -17.40 -7.40
CA HIS A 258 2.08 -18.81 -7.57
C HIS A 258 1.68 -19.57 -6.31
N VAL A 259 1.33 -20.86 -6.47
CA VAL A 259 1.12 -21.73 -5.31
C VAL A 259 2.50 -22.04 -4.72
N ASP A 260 2.96 -21.12 -3.87
CA ASP A 260 4.26 -21.23 -3.21
C ASP A 260 4.04 -21.49 -1.71
N VAL A 261 4.62 -22.58 -1.23
CA VAL A 261 4.52 -22.99 0.18
C VAL A 261 5.16 -21.94 1.11
N GLN A 262 6.12 -21.15 0.60
CA GLN A 262 6.77 -20.10 1.38
C GLN A 262 5.80 -18.96 1.74
N SER A 263 4.78 -18.73 0.92
CA SER A 263 3.76 -17.71 1.22
C SER A 263 2.64 -18.23 2.13
N ALA A 264 2.60 -19.54 2.43
CA ALA A 264 1.51 -20.16 3.20
C ALA A 264 1.34 -19.53 4.59
N THR A 265 2.45 -19.16 5.25
CA THR A 265 2.41 -18.51 6.58
C THR A 265 1.62 -17.20 6.55
N ASN A 266 1.69 -16.43 5.46
CA ASN A 266 0.99 -15.16 5.34
C ASN A 266 -0.54 -15.36 5.27
N TYR A 267 -1.00 -16.47 4.69
CA TYR A 267 -2.43 -16.82 4.63
C TYR A 267 -2.99 -17.34 5.97
N PHE A 268 -2.12 -17.75 6.88
CA PHE A 268 -2.51 -18.21 8.23
C PHE A 268 -2.26 -17.16 9.30
N PHE A 269 -1.67 -16.04 8.92
CA PHE A 269 -1.37 -14.96 9.86
C PHE A 269 -2.67 -14.34 10.38
N THR A 270 -2.76 -14.23 11.70
CA THR A 270 -3.87 -13.55 12.37
C THR A 270 -3.35 -12.22 12.90
N TYR A 271 -3.86 -11.15 12.35
CA TYR A 271 -3.53 -9.79 12.71
C TYR A 271 -4.13 -9.41 14.08
N ASP A 272 -3.30 -8.85 14.96
CA ASP A 272 -3.75 -8.23 16.20
C ASP A 272 -3.92 -6.71 16.00
N PRO A 273 -5.17 -6.20 15.94
CA PRO A 273 -5.42 -4.79 15.64
C PRO A 273 -4.94 -3.82 16.73
N TYR A 274 -4.53 -4.32 17.88
CA TYR A 274 -4.07 -3.49 19.00
C TYR A 274 -2.55 -3.34 19.05
N ASP A 275 -1.82 -4.32 18.59
CA ASP A 275 -0.36 -4.34 18.66
C ASP A 275 0.30 -4.18 17.29
N GLU A 276 -0.42 -4.38 16.20
CA GLU A 276 0.15 -4.43 14.86
C GLU A 276 -0.52 -3.45 13.90
N LEU A 277 0.26 -2.88 13.00
CA LEU A 277 -0.29 -2.11 11.88
C LEU A 277 -0.99 -3.04 10.89
N ASN A 278 -2.16 -2.63 10.40
CA ASN A 278 -3.00 -3.43 9.52
C ASN A 278 -2.23 -3.86 8.24
N PRO A 279 -2.01 -5.17 8.00
CA PRO A 279 -1.25 -5.66 6.86
C PRO A 279 -1.84 -5.26 5.51
N SER A 280 -3.18 -5.14 5.40
CA SER A 280 -3.84 -4.68 4.19
C SER A 280 -3.53 -3.21 3.89
N LEU A 281 -3.48 -2.35 4.92
CA LEU A 281 -3.07 -0.96 4.77
C LEU A 281 -1.59 -0.84 4.43
N GLN A 282 -0.71 -1.64 5.05
CA GLN A 282 0.71 -1.70 4.69
C GLN A 282 0.90 -2.05 3.21
N ALA A 283 0.25 -3.13 2.76
CA ALA A 283 0.29 -3.56 1.35
C ALA A 283 -0.29 -2.50 0.41
N ALA A 284 -1.35 -1.80 0.83
CA ALA A 284 -1.97 -0.71 0.07
C ALA A 284 -1.05 0.50 -0.08
N ILE A 285 -0.35 0.92 0.97
CA ILE A 285 0.63 2.03 0.91
C ILE A 285 1.81 1.67 0.01
N ILE A 286 2.35 0.44 0.08
CA ILE A 286 3.38 -0.02 -0.85
C ILE A 286 2.87 0.08 -2.30
N THR A 287 1.67 -0.41 -2.56
CA THR A 287 1.09 -0.44 -3.90
C THR A 287 0.73 0.97 -4.40
N ALA A 288 0.24 1.85 -3.54
CA ALA A 288 0.00 3.25 -3.85
C ALA A 288 1.30 3.99 -4.21
N SER A 289 2.39 3.71 -3.51
CA SER A 289 3.71 4.23 -3.84
C SER A 289 4.17 3.80 -5.23
N ILE A 290 3.98 2.52 -5.57
CA ILE A 290 4.27 1.98 -6.91
C ILE A 290 3.37 2.67 -7.97
N ALA A 291 2.10 2.91 -7.66
CA ALA A 291 1.19 3.60 -8.57
C ALA A 291 1.62 5.05 -8.83
N VAL A 292 2.15 5.75 -7.82
CA VAL A 292 2.72 7.10 -7.98
C VAL A 292 4.00 7.06 -8.83
N LEU A 293 4.90 6.09 -8.64
CA LEU A 293 6.08 5.89 -9.50
C LEU A 293 5.68 5.59 -10.94
N LEU A 294 4.66 4.77 -11.15
CA LEU A 294 4.11 4.46 -12.47
C LEU A 294 3.52 5.72 -13.12
N TYR A 295 2.76 6.51 -12.37
CA TYR A 295 2.20 7.77 -12.86
C TYR A 295 3.31 8.78 -13.21
N ASN A 296 4.38 8.84 -12.42
CA ASN A 296 5.58 9.61 -12.76
C ASN A 296 6.17 9.17 -14.11
N ALA A 297 6.34 7.86 -14.32
CA ALA A 297 6.84 7.33 -15.60
C ALA A 297 5.89 7.65 -16.77
N LEU A 298 4.57 7.70 -16.52
CA LEU A 298 3.57 8.04 -17.52
C LEU A 298 3.67 9.50 -17.95
N ILE A 299 3.73 10.44 -17.01
CA ILE A 299 3.79 11.88 -17.36
C ILE A 299 5.13 12.27 -18.00
N HIS A 300 6.20 11.53 -17.74
CA HIS A 300 7.51 11.71 -18.39
C HIS A 300 7.60 11.12 -19.80
N ASN A 301 6.54 10.47 -20.29
CA ASN A 301 6.54 9.99 -21.65
C ASN A 301 6.49 11.16 -22.64
N ARG A 302 7.32 11.11 -23.69
CA ARG A 302 7.45 12.14 -24.72
C ARG A 302 6.15 12.50 -25.46
N LEU A 303 5.14 11.66 -25.37
CA LEU A 303 3.82 11.90 -26.01
C LEU A 303 2.87 12.72 -25.10
N VAL A 304 3.27 12.96 -23.86
CA VAL A 304 2.51 13.74 -22.89
C VAL A 304 2.83 15.22 -23.04
N GLY A 305 1.81 16.05 -23.14
CA GLY A 305 1.99 17.51 -23.29
C GLY A 305 2.54 18.17 -22.04
N SER A 306 3.28 19.28 -22.23
CA SER A 306 3.98 20.01 -21.16
C SER A 306 3.07 20.46 -20.02
N GLN A 307 1.86 20.91 -20.32
CA GLN A 307 0.91 21.34 -19.28
C GLN A 307 0.50 20.17 -18.38
N PHE A 308 0.19 19.00 -18.96
CA PHE A 308 -0.16 17.82 -18.18
C PHE A 308 1.03 17.33 -17.35
N TYR A 309 2.24 17.45 -17.89
CA TYR A 309 3.47 17.15 -17.15
C TYR A 309 3.63 18.05 -15.92
N GLN A 310 3.42 19.37 -16.06
CA GLN A 310 3.52 20.31 -14.94
C GLN A 310 2.48 20.02 -13.85
N ASP A 311 1.20 19.90 -14.25
CA ASP A 311 0.09 19.58 -13.34
C ASP A 311 0.35 18.23 -12.61
N GLY A 312 0.80 17.23 -13.35
CA GLY A 312 1.14 15.91 -12.84
C GLY A 312 2.34 15.93 -11.89
N SER A 313 3.39 16.66 -12.20
CA SER A 313 4.57 16.80 -11.34
C SER A 313 4.24 17.46 -10.01
N TYR A 314 3.39 18.50 -10.02
CA TYR A 314 2.89 19.13 -8.80
C TYR A 314 2.09 18.12 -7.95
N LEU A 315 1.18 17.37 -8.57
CA LEU A 315 0.40 16.34 -7.88
C LEU A 315 1.31 15.26 -7.28
N ILE A 316 2.26 14.72 -8.06
CA ILE A 316 3.18 13.69 -7.58
C ILE A 316 3.95 14.17 -6.35
N ARG A 317 4.40 15.43 -6.35
CA ARG A 317 5.09 16.01 -5.21
C ARG A 317 4.23 16.01 -3.94
N GLN A 318 2.94 16.35 -4.05
CA GLN A 318 2.01 16.31 -2.92
C GLN A 318 1.80 14.87 -2.43
N LEU A 319 1.49 13.95 -3.34
CA LEU A 319 1.27 12.54 -3.00
C LEU A 319 2.51 11.88 -2.39
N THR A 320 3.69 12.22 -2.91
CA THR A 320 4.96 11.70 -2.38
C THR A 320 5.20 12.17 -0.95
N LYS A 321 4.85 13.43 -0.62
CA LYS A 321 4.96 13.93 0.76
C LYS A 321 4.08 13.14 1.73
N ASP A 322 2.83 12.87 1.34
CA ASP A 322 1.90 12.12 2.18
C ASP A 322 2.37 10.66 2.35
N LEU A 323 2.85 10.04 1.26
CA LEU A 323 3.40 8.68 1.29
C LEU A 323 4.68 8.58 2.13
N LEU A 324 5.55 9.60 2.11
CA LEU A 324 6.75 9.61 2.94
C LEU A 324 6.40 9.50 4.43
N ALA A 325 5.40 10.27 4.90
CA ALA A 325 4.96 10.20 6.29
C ALA A 325 4.41 8.81 6.65
N ALA A 326 3.64 8.19 5.77
CA ALA A 326 3.12 6.84 5.97
C ALA A 326 4.23 5.77 5.99
N ILE A 327 5.20 5.85 5.07
CA ILE A 327 6.32 4.90 5.01
C ILE A 327 7.28 5.08 6.20
N GLU A 328 7.47 6.29 6.72
CA GLU A 328 8.25 6.52 7.92
C GLU A 328 7.68 5.76 9.13
N ILE A 329 6.35 5.76 9.30
CA ILE A 329 5.70 4.96 10.36
C ILE A 329 5.94 3.47 10.15
N LEU A 330 5.78 2.97 8.93
CA LEU A 330 6.04 1.56 8.60
C LEU A 330 7.51 1.17 8.80
N ASN A 331 8.44 2.11 8.63
CA ASN A 331 9.86 1.88 8.82
C ASN A 331 10.30 1.94 10.29
N CYS A 332 9.50 2.56 11.15
CA CYS A 332 9.78 2.64 12.59
C CYS A 332 9.40 1.37 13.36
N ASP A 333 8.61 0.49 12.77
CA ASP A 333 8.29 -0.82 13.35
C ASP A 333 9.52 -1.74 13.25
N THR A 334 10.34 -1.73 14.33
CA THR A 334 11.66 -2.37 14.34
C THR A 334 11.60 -3.90 14.45
N GLU A 335 10.51 -4.47 14.93
CA GLU A 335 10.38 -5.92 15.11
C GLU A 335 9.98 -6.63 13.80
N HIS A 336 9.27 -5.94 12.92
CA HIS A 336 8.72 -6.50 11.67
C HIS A 336 9.16 -5.73 10.42
N THR A 337 10.22 -4.91 10.49
CA THR A 337 10.66 -4.08 9.37
C THR A 337 10.99 -4.92 8.14
N GLN A 338 10.10 -4.90 7.16
CA GLN A 338 10.34 -5.53 5.88
C GLN A 338 11.42 -4.75 5.11
N PRO A 339 12.37 -5.41 4.44
CA PRO A 339 13.46 -4.75 3.70
C PRO A 339 12.98 -3.75 2.63
N ILE A 340 11.69 -3.82 2.27
CA ILE A 340 11.09 -2.92 1.27
C ILE A 340 10.94 -1.48 1.77
N PHE A 341 10.62 -1.26 3.06
CA PHE A 341 10.30 0.08 3.56
C PHE A 341 11.47 1.05 3.47
N PRO A 342 12.70 0.72 3.92
CA PRO A 342 13.86 1.60 3.75
C PRO A 342 14.13 1.95 2.29
N THR A 343 13.97 0.98 1.38
CA THR A 343 14.19 1.19 -0.06
C THR A 343 13.13 2.11 -0.65
N LEU A 344 11.86 1.88 -0.29
CA LEU A 344 10.74 2.68 -0.78
C LEU A 344 10.81 4.11 -0.24
N LEU A 345 11.16 4.27 1.04
CA LEU A 345 11.40 5.58 1.65
C LEU A 345 12.45 6.37 0.87
N LYS A 346 13.61 5.76 0.63
CA LYS A 346 14.69 6.39 -0.13
C LYS A 346 14.28 6.73 -1.56
N ARG A 347 13.55 5.83 -2.25
CA ARG A 347 13.06 6.08 -3.61
C ARG A 347 12.09 7.26 -3.67
N LEU A 348 11.16 7.36 -2.71
CA LEU A 348 10.23 8.47 -2.63
C LEU A 348 10.93 9.78 -2.25
N GLN A 349 11.94 9.76 -1.37
CA GLN A 349 12.77 10.93 -1.08
C GLN A 349 13.51 11.44 -2.31
N THR A 350 14.09 10.54 -3.10
CA THR A 350 14.72 10.87 -4.38
C THR A 350 13.72 11.51 -5.34
N LEU A 351 12.52 10.92 -5.51
CA LEU A 351 11.46 11.46 -6.35
C LEU A 351 11.02 12.86 -5.89
N TYR A 352 10.83 13.04 -4.59
CA TYR A 352 10.46 14.34 -4.03
C TYR A 352 11.50 15.42 -4.30
N GLY A 353 12.80 15.08 -4.21
CA GLY A 353 13.93 15.96 -4.53
C GLY A 353 13.95 16.33 -6.02
N GLU A 354 13.88 15.34 -6.91
CA GLU A 354 13.86 15.55 -8.37
C GLU A 354 12.76 16.54 -8.80
N LEU A 355 11.58 16.46 -8.19
CA LEU A 355 10.45 17.33 -8.49
C LEU A 355 10.54 18.73 -7.82
N SER A 356 11.34 18.85 -6.76
CA SER A 356 11.58 20.13 -6.09
C SER A 356 12.51 21.02 -6.91
N ASP A 357 13.50 20.42 -7.56
CA ASP A 357 14.47 21.14 -8.39
C ASP A 357 13.86 21.63 -9.72
N CYS A 358 12.81 20.97 -10.22
CA CYS A 358 12.09 21.37 -11.42
C CYS A 358 11.19 22.62 -11.24
N SER A 359 10.92 23.06 -10.00
CA SER A 359 9.94 24.11 -9.69
C SER A 359 10.52 25.53 -9.65
N PHE A 360 11.82 25.75 -9.89
CA PHE A 360 12.47 27.05 -9.85
C PHE A 360 13.05 27.49 -11.18
N GLY A 361 12.22 27.44 -12.23
CA GLY A 361 12.35 28.33 -13.37
C GLY A 361 11.36 29.48 -13.18
N GLU A 362 11.37 30.17 -12.03
CA GLU A 362 10.67 31.45 -11.93
C GLU A 362 11.31 32.42 -12.95
N GLU A 363 10.45 32.86 -13.87
CA GLU A 363 10.67 34.01 -14.71
C GLU A 363 11.23 35.16 -13.85
N THR A 364 12.54 35.32 -13.85
CA THR A 364 13.13 36.64 -13.67
C THR A 364 12.88 37.40 -14.96
N GLY A 365 11.60 37.77 -15.14
CA GLY A 365 11.21 38.79 -16.10
C GLY A 365 11.65 40.14 -15.59
N ILE A 366 12.62 40.70 -16.27
CA ILE A 366 12.79 42.14 -16.38
C ILE A 366 12.25 42.56 -17.73
#